data_613dc2b464597e2879f0f566ddbe721b
#
_entry.id   613dc2b464597e2879f0f566ddbe721b
#
_cell.length_a   1.000
_cell.length_b   1.000
_cell.length_c   1.000
_cell.angle_alpha   90.00
_cell.angle_beta   90.00
_cell.angle_gamma   90.00
#
_symmetry.space_group_name_H-M   'P 1'
#
loop_
_entity.id
_entity.type
_entity.pdbx_description
1 polymer ?
#
loop_
_entity_poly.entity_id
_entity_poly.type
_entity_poly.pdbx_seq_one_letter_code
_entity_poly.pdbx_strand_id
1 'polypeptide(L)'
;MTQKNIVEIKNLSFGYGNRMLHKDINMVFPRGKVTAIMGGSGCGKTTILRLIGGQIKPKAGQVTVDGKIVHKQDRQGIYELRRKMGMLFQHGALFTDLSVFDNVAFPMREHTKLPESMIRDLVLMKLNAVGLRGAHKLMSTELSGGMARRVALARAIALDPDIIMYDEPFAGLDPISMAVICDLIRTLNDALGATSIIVTHDVEEAFSFADYI
;
A
#
# COMPACT_ATOMS: atom_id res chain seq x y z
N MET A 1 -5.58 6.78 -25.03
CA MET A 1 -6.19 5.52 -24.53
C MET A 1 -5.59 5.23 -23.17
N THR A 2 -6.35 5.24 -22.11
CA THR A 2 -5.89 4.92 -20.74
C THR A 2 -5.46 3.45 -20.71
N GLN A 3 -4.26 3.17 -20.26
CA GLN A 3 -3.74 1.81 -20.16
C GLN A 3 -4.63 0.99 -19.23
N LYS A 4 -5.14 -0.17 -19.67
CA LYS A 4 -6.09 -1.01 -18.95
C LYS A 4 -5.50 -1.52 -17.62
N ASN A 5 -4.20 -1.84 -17.60
CA ASN A 5 -3.49 -2.32 -16.42
C ASN A 5 -2.52 -1.24 -15.92
N ILE A 6 -2.49 -1.00 -14.62
CA ILE A 6 -1.54 -0.05 -14.02
C ILE A 6 -0.22 -0.72 -13.67
N VAL A 7 -0.25 -2.02 -13.30
CA VAL A 7 0.94 -2.83 -13.04
C VAL A 7 0.89 -4.08 -13.92
N GLU A 8 2.00 -4.41 -14.54
CA GLU A 8 2.22 -5.65 -15.27
C GLU A 8 3.54 -6.29 -14.88
N ILE A 9 3.50 -7.57 -14.56
CA ILE A 9 4.67 -8.41 -14.29
C ILE A 9 4.77 -9.41 -15.44
N LYS A 10 5.94 -9.48 -16.11
CA LYS A 10 6.15 -10.36 -17.27
C LYS A 10 7.42 -11.18 -17.09
N ASN A 11 7.27 -12.51 -17.17
CA ASN A 11 8.33 -13.53 -17.13
C ASN A 11 9.29 -13.31 -15.93
N LEU A 12 8.75 -12.85 -14.80
CA LEU A 12 9.55 -12.41 -13.67
C LEU A 12 10.10 -13.60 -12.91
N SER A 13 11.42 -13.60 -12.70
CA SER A 13 12.11 -14.53 -11.81
C SER A 13 12.91 -13.78 -10.76
N PHE A 14 12.77 -14.19 -9.52
CA PHE A 14 13.48 -13.59 -8.38
C PHE A 14 13.80 -14.61 -7.30
N GLY A 15 14.91 -14.40 -6.60
CA GLY A 15 15.31 -15.20 -5.44
C GLY A 15 16.45 -14.54 -4.68
N TYR A 16 16.58 -14.87 -3.41
CA TYR A 16 17.68 -14.42 -2.53
C TYR A 16 18.84 -15.42 -2.59
N GLY A 17 20.03 -14.92 -2.90
CA GLY A 17 21.20 -15.81 -3.10
C GLY A 17 20.89 -16.92 -4.11
N ASN A 18 21.08 -18.18 -3.72
CA ASN A 18 20.81 -19.36 -4.55
C ASN A 18 19.35 -19.86 -4.42
N ARG A 19 18.55 -19.34 -3.48
CA ARG A 19 17.16 -19.75 -3.30
C ARG A 19 16.26 -18.99 -4.25
N MET A 20 15.73 -19.70 -5.26
CA MET A 20 14.70 -19.14 -6.15
C MET A 20 13.37 -19.09 -5.39
N LEU A 21 12.71 -17.93 -5.42
CA LEU A 21 11.43 -17.66 -4.77
C LEU A 21 10.29 -17.62 -5.78
N HIS A 22 10.50 -16.91 -6.88
CA HIS A 22 9.57 -16.81 -8.00
C HIS A 22 10.29 -17.22 -9.28
N LYS A 23 9.61 -17.98 -10.15
CA LYS A 23 10.14 -18.44 -11.43
C LYS A 23 9.09 -18.22 -12.50
N ASP A 24 9.43 -17.37 -13.47
CA ASP A 24 8.64 -17.09 -14.68
C ASP A 24 7.17 -16.69 -14.38
N ILE A 25 6.94 -15.85 -13.36
CA ILE A 25 5.59 -15.42 -13.01
C ILE A 25 5.11 -14.30 -13.92
N ASN A 26 3.82 -14.33 -14.23
CA ASN A 26 3.13 -13.34 -15.03
C ASN A 26 1.87 -12.90 -14.29
N MET A 27 1.71 -11.58 -14.05
CA MET A 27 0.57 -11.01 -13.33
C MET A 27 0.18 -9.67 -13.95
N VAL A 28 -1.11 -9.33 -13.87
CA VAL A 28 -1.62 -8.03 -14.27
C VAL A 28 -2.52 -7.47 -13.16
N PHE A 29 -2.46 -6.16 -12.99
CA PHE A 29 -3.28 -5.44 -12.00
C PHE A 29 -4.07 -4.36 -12.74
N PRO A 30 -5.38 -4.57 -12.95
CA PRO A 30 -6.23 -3.61 -13.64
C PRO A 30 -6.37 -2.31 -12.86
N ARG A 31 -6.38 -1.19 -13.58
CA ARG A 31 -6.50 0.15 -12.98
C ARG A 31 -7.83 0.32 -12.26
N GLY A 32 -7.80 0.92 -11.06
CA GLY A 32 -8.98 1.21 -10.24
C GLY A 32 -9.64 -0.02 -9.61
N LYS A 33 -8.95 -1.17 -9.60
CA LYS A 33 -9.47 -2.44 -9.08
C LYS A 33 -8.72 -2.89 -7.83
N VAL A 34 -9.39 -3.69 -7.03
CA VAL A 34 -8.80 -4.37 -5.88
C VAL A 34 -8.36 -5.77 -6.31
N THR A 35 -7.06 -6.04 -6.26
CA THR A 35 -6.50 -7.36 -6.58
C THR A 35 -5.82 -7.95 -5.35
N ALA A 36 -6.21 -9.17 -4.97
CA ALA A 36 -5.59 -9.91 -3.88
C ALA A 36 -4.60 -10.95 -4.41
N ILE A 37 -3.41 -11.00 -3.82
CA ILE A 37 -2.41 -12.05 -4.02
C ILE A 37 -2.43 -12.93 -2.79
N MET A 38 -2.84 -14.17 -2.94
CA MET A 38 -2.93 -15.13 -1.85
C MET A 38 -1.81 -16.16 -1.90
N GLY A 39 -1.52 -16.74 -0.73
CA GLY A 39 -0.55 -17.80 -0.61
C GLY A 39 -0.03 -17.97 0.81
N GLY A 40 0.57 -19.11 1.09
CA GLY A 40 1.12 -19.43 2.40
C GLY A 40 2.22 -18.47 2.86
N SER A 41 2.53 -18.49 4.16
CA SER A 41 3.62 -17.70 4.71
C SER A 41 4.96 -18.06 4.05
N GLY A 42 5.77 -17.05 3.74
CA GLY A 42 7.09 -17.26 3.14
C GLY A 42 7.10 -17.57 1.63
N CYS A 43 5.95 -17.65 0.95
CA CYS A 43 5.89 -17.88 -0.51
C CYS A 43 6.34 -16.67 -1.36
N GLY A 44 6.60 -15.51 -0.75
CA GLY A 44 7.16 -14.34 -1.43
C GLY A 44 6.16 -13.24 -1.77
N LYS A 45 4.97 -13.21 -1.19
CA LYS A 45 3.96 -12.16 -1.43
C LYS A 45 4.51 -10.74 -1.21
N THR A 46 5.10 -10.47 -0.05
CA THR A 46 5.77 -9.19 0.25
C THR A 46 6.89 -8.87 -0.76
N THR A 47 7.57 -9.91 -1.28
CA THR A 47 8.62 -9.73 -2.29
C THR A 47 8.05 -9.16 -3.59
N ILE A 48 6.83 -9.56 -3.98
CA ILE A 48 6.14 -8.98 -5.16
C ILE A 48 5.90 -7.49 -4.94
N LEU A 49 5.40 -7.08 -3.76
CA LEU A 49 5.21 -5.66 -3.45
C LEU A 49 6.54 -4.88 -3.51
N ARG A 50 7.63 -5.45 -2.99
CA ARG A 50 8.97 -4.84 -3.05
C ARG A 50 9.50 -4.69 -4.48
N LEU A 51 9.19 -5.64 -5.36
CA LEU A 51 9.53 -5.56 -6.78
C LEU A 51 8.72 -4.47 -7.49
N ILE A 52 7.41 -4.36 -7.21
CA ILE A 52 6.53 -3.31 -7.73
C ILE A 52 7.02 -1.93 -7.26
N GLY A 53 7.35 -1.78 -5.98
CA GLY A 53 7.88 -0.53 -5.40
C GLY A 53 9.35 -0.23 -5.77
N GLY A 54 10.01 -1.09 -6.57
CA GLY A 54 11.39 -0.88 -7.00
C GLY A 54 12.42 -0.93 -5.87
N GLN A 55 12.10 -1.57 -4.73
CA GLN A 55 13.04 -1.74 -3.62
C GLN A 55 14.10 -2.80 -3.94
N ILE A 56 13.74 -3.78 -4.75
CA ILE A 56 14.60 -4.86 -5.23
C ILE A 56 14.44 -5.02 -6.74
N LYS A 57 15.45 -5.57 -7.40
CA LYS A 57 15.45 -5.80 -8.85
C LYS A 57 15.22 -7.28 -9.17
N PRO A 58 14.44 -7.61 -10.22
CA PRO A 58 14.28 -9.00 -10.65
C PRO A 58 15.59 -9.57 -11.19
N LYS A 59 15.78 -10.90 -11.11
CA LYS A 59 16.89 -11.62 -11.78
C LYS A 59 16.61 -11.80 -13.27
N ALA A 60 15.34 -11.97 -13.66
CA ALA A 60 14.88 -12.04 -15.04
C ALA A 60 13.46 -11.48 -15.15
N GLY A 61 13.05 -11.13 -16.37
CA GLY A 61 11.74 -10.53 -16.62
C GLY A 61 11.66 -9.07 -16.20
N GLN A 62 10.44 -8.55 -16.04
CA GLN A 62 10.26 -7.14 -15.74
C GLN A 62 8.96 -6.87 -14.99
N VAL A 63 8.97 -5.78 -14.22
CA VAL A 63 7.79 -5.14 -13.64
C VAL A 63 7.60 -3.79 -14.33
N THR A 64 6.42 -3.56 -14.84
CA THR A 64 6.01 -2.28 -15.46
C THR A 64 4.94 -1.65 -14.58
N VAL A 65 5.11 -0.38 -14.24
CA VAL A 65 4.14 0.42 -13.48
C VAL A 65 3.85 1.69 -14.25
N ASP A 66 2.58 1.93 -14.53
CA ASP A 66 2.11 3.08 -15.32
C ASP A 66 2.92 3.26 -16.62
N GLY A 67 3.18 2.15 -17.33
CA GLY A 67 3.94 2.11 -18.58
C GLY A 67 5.48 2.19 -18.42
N LYS A 68 6.00 2.40 -17.21
CA LYS A 68 7.45 2.52 -16.96
C LYS A 68 8.01 1.22 -16.38
N ILE A 69 9.08 0.68 -16.98
CA ILE A 69 9.78 -0.49 -16.43
C ILE A 69 10.55 -0.06 -15.18
N VAL A 70 10.17 -0.62 -14.03
CA VAL A 70 10.63 -0.18 -12.71
C VAL A 70 12.17 -0.25 -12.57
N HIS A 71 12.77 -1.38 -12.85
CA HIS A 71 14.22 -1.59 -12.65
C HIS A 71 15.11 -0.85 -13.65
N LYS A 72 14.52 -0.23 -14.70
CA LYS A 72 15.23 0.62 -15.67
C LYS A 72 15.16 2.11 -15.33
N GLN A 73 14.38 2.47 -14.31
CA GLN A 73 14.32 3.86 -13.87
C GLN A 73 15.60 4.25 -13.13
N ASP A 74 16.04 5.48 -13.30
CA ASP A 74 17.06 6.12 -12.49
C ASP A 74 16.50 6.48 -11.09
N ARG A 75 17.35 7.10 -10.27
CA ARG A 75 16.95 7.49 -8.89
C ARG A 75 15.75 8.44 -8.87
N GLN A 76 15.72 9.40 -9.79
CA GLN A 76 14.63 10.37 -9.87
C GLN A 76 13.35 9.72 -10.36
N GLY A 77 13.41 8.86 -11.39
CA GLY A 77 12.24 8.13 -11.90
C GLY A 77 11.62 7.18 -10.86
N ILE A 78 12.45 6.50 -10.05
CA ILE A 78 11.96 5.68 -8.91
C ILE A 78 11.31 6.56 -7.85
N TYR A 79 11.86 7.72 -7.53
CA TYR A 79 11.29 8.66 -6.57
C TYR A 79 9.90 9.14 -7.03
N GLU A 80 9.77 9.57 -8.27
CA GLU A 80 8.50 10.01 -8.85
C GLU A 80 7.46 8.88 -8.88
N LEU A 81 7.89 7.67 -9.22
CA LEU A 81 7.03 6.49 -9.24
C LEU A 81 6.50 6.17 -7.84
N ARG A 82 7.36 6.21 -6.81
CA ARG A 82 6.98 5.96 -5.42
C ARG A 82 6.05 7.01 -4.84
N ARG A 83 6.13 8.27 -5.28
CA ARG A 83 5.18 9.32 -4.87
C ARG A 83 3.73 9.02 -5.27
N LYS A 84 3.54 8.18 -6.29
CA LYS A 84 2.22 7.71 -6.75
C LYS A 84 1.79 6.40 -6.07
N MET A 85 2.55 5.90 -5.12
CA MET A 85 2.30 4.66 -4.41
C MET A 85 2.15 4.90 -2.91
N GLY A 86 1.07 4.37 -2.33
CA GLY A 86 0.91 4.22 -0.89
C GLY A 86 1.28 2.82 -0.46
N MET A 87 1.80 2.67 0.76
CA MET A 87 2.13 1.36 1.33
C MET A 87 1.62 1.25 2.76
N LEU A 88 0.78 0.24 3.02
CA LEU A 88 0.42 -0.22 4.35
C LEU A 88 1.24 -1.46 4.68
N PHE A 89 2.14 -1.34 5.66
CA PHE A 89 2.97 -2.43 6.14
C PHE A 89 2.24 -3.31 7.15
N GLN A 90 2.65 -4.56 7.28
CA GLN A 90 2.03 -5.60 8.11
C GLN A 90 1.66 -5.16 9.54
N HIS A 91 2.47 -4.36 10.22
CA HIS A 91 2.18 -3.86 11.57
C HIS A 91 1.92 -2.34 11.60
N GLY A 92 1.51 -1.76 10.45
CA GLY A 92 1.30 -0.33 10.29
C GLY A 92 2.61 0.46 10.19
N ALA A 93 3.69 0.03 10.84
CA ALA A 93 5.00 0.69 10.86
C ALA A 93 4.92 2.20 11.10
N LEU A 94 4.14 2.61 12.11
CA LEU A 94 4.07 4.00 12.54
C LEU A 94 5.38 4.41 13.20
N PHE A 95 5.76 5.66 13.04
CA PHE A 95 6.83 6.26 13.83
C PHE A 95 6.37 6.35 15.28
N THR A 96 7.09 5.72 16.20
CA THR A 96 6.69 5.58 17.60
C THR A 96 6.84 6.86 18.42
N ASP A 97 7.72 7.73 17.98
CA ASP A 97 8.04 9.03 18.54
C ASP A 97 7.22 10.21 17.96
N LEU A 98 6.31 9.90 17.02
CA LEU A 98 5.43 10.89 16.40
C LEU A 98 3.98 10.71 16.82
N SER A 99 3.25 11.85 16.85
CA SER A 99 1.80 11.85 17.03
C SER A 99 1.09 11.19 15.83
N VAL A 100 -0.18 10.88 16.00
CA VAL A 100 -1.07 10.46 14.90
C VAL A 100 -1.06 11.48 13.78
N PHE A 101 -1.16 12.76 14.13
CA PHE A 101 -1.11 13.86 13.17
C PHE A 101 0.20 13.84 12.38
N ASP A 102 1.34 13.79 13.06
CA ASP A 102 2.66 13.87 12.42
C ASP A 102 2.98 12.63 11.57
N ASN A 103 2.50 11.45 11.98
CA ASN A 103 2.59 10.24 11.15
C ASN A 103 1.91 10.43 9.79
N VAL A 104 0.72 11.03 9.76
CA VAL A 104 -0.03 11.26 8.50
C VAL A 104 0.53 12.48 7.74
N ALA A 105 1.01 13.51 8.44
CA ALA A 105 1.62 14.69 7.85
C ALA A 105 2.98 14.40 7.19
N PHE A 106 3.71 13.40 7.69
CA PHE A 106 5.08 13.11 7.28
C PHE A 106 5.26 13.00 5.75
N PRO A 107 4.48 12.19 5.01
CA PRO A 107 4.62 12.13 3.55
C PRO A 107 4.35 13.47 2.86
N MET A 108 3.42 14.26 3.38
CA MET A 108 3.10 15.58 2.78
C MET A 108 4.26 16.55 2.95
N ARG A 109 4.88 16.61 4.14
CA ARG A 109 6.05 17.45 4.41
C ARG A 109 7.26 17.06 3.58
N GLU A 110 7.51 15.75 3.43
CA GLU A 110 8.66 15.23 2.68
C GLU A 110 8.52 15.38 1.16
N HIS A 111 7.30 15.29 0.63
CA HIS A 111 7.09 15.17 -0.81
C HIS A 111 6.36 16.36 -1.45
N THR A 112 5.95 17.36 -0.65
CA THR A 112 5.25 18.54 -1.16
C THR A 112 5.87 19.83 -0.60
N LYS A 113 5.47 20.95 -1.17
CA LYS A 113 5.80 22.31 -0.67
C LYS A 113 4.56 23.00 -0.09
N LEU A 114 3.60 22.24 0.39
CA LEU A 114 2.36 22.76 0.95
C LEU A 114 2.65 23.49 2.27
N PRO A 115 1.97 24.62 2.54
CA PRO A 115 2.07 25.29 3.84
C PRO A 115 1.44 24.42 4.93
N GLU A 116 1.93 24.54 6.19
CA GLU A 116 1.45 23.74 7.32
C GLU A 116 -0.05 23.88 7.59
N SER A 117 -0.65 25.04 7.31
CA SER A 117 -2.11 25.22 7.43
C SER A 117 -2.87 24.28 6.50
N MET A 118 -2.41 24.12 5.26
CA MET A 118 -3.02 23.21 4.28
C MET A 118 -2.74 21.75 4.64
N ILE A 119 -1.51 21.41 5.07
CA ILE A 119 -1.18 20.05 5.57
C ILE A 119 -2.10 19.67 6.72
N ARG A 120 -2.35 20.60 7.66
CA ARG A 120 -3.27 20.37 8.78
C ARG A 120 -4.67 19.96 8.30
N ASP A 121 -5.23 20.70 7.37
CA ASP A 121 -6.57 20.42 6.88
C ASP A 121 -6.64 19.08 6.13
N LEU A 122 -5.64 18.80 5.29
CA LEU A 122 -5.52 17.54 4.58
C LEU A 122 -5.37 16.35 5.55
N VAL A 123 -4.50 16.45 6.56
CA VAL A 123 -4.32 15.41 7.59
C VAL A 123 -5.63 15.12 8.31
N LEU A 124 -6.35 16.17 8.76
CA LEU A 124 -7.63 15.99 9.43
C LEU A 124 -8.69 15.36 8.51
N MET A 125 -8.65 15.66 7.22
CA MET A 125 -9.50 15.02 6.21
C MET A 125 -9.16 13.53 6.05
N LYS A 126 -7.87 13.17 5.94
CA LYS A 126 -7.44 11.77 5.83
C LYS A 126 -7.75 10.98 7.10
N LEU A 127 -7.57 11.56 8.27
CA LEU A 127 -7.94 10.96 9.54
C LEU A 127 -9.47 10.78 9.69
N ASN A 128 -10.25 11.72 9.16
CA ASN A 128 -11.70 11.60 9.13
C ASN A 128 -12.14 10.43 8.23
N ALA A 129 -11.49 10.24 7.09
CA ALA A 129 -11.79 9.14 6.17
C ALA A 129 -11.61 7.75 6.79
N VAL A 130 -10.72 7.62 7.79
CA VAL A 130 -10.52 6.38 8.55
C VAL A 130 -11.20 6.38 9.93
N GLY A 131 -12.06 7.38 10.21
CA GLY A 131 -12.82 7.49 11.47
C GLY A 131 -11.99 7.86 12.69
N LEU A 132 -10.84 8.52 12.52
CA LEU A 132 -9.90 8.85 13.61
C LEU A 132 -9.57 10.34 13.74
N ARG A 133 -10.42 11.24 13.23
CA ARG A 133 -10.19 12.69 13.31
C ARG A 133 -9.93 13.18 14.74
N GLY A 134 -10.67 12.64 15.71
CA GLY A 134 -10.53 13.01 17.13
C GLY A 134 -9.24 12.52 17.80
N ALA A 135 -8.56 11.54 17.20
CA ALA A 135 -7.35 10.93 17.75
C ALA A 135 -6.04 11.65 17.29
N HIS A 136 -6.11 12.73 16.55
CA HIS A 136 -4.95 13.37 15.91
C HIS A 136 -3.84 13.80 16.87
N LYS A 137 -4.16 14.07 18.15
CA LYS A 137 -3.18 14.48 19.18
C LYS A 137 -2.53 13.31 19.93
N LEU A 138 -3.08 12.10 19.80
CA LEU A 138 -2.52 10.92 20.49
C LEU A 138 -1.15 10.56 19.91
N MET A 139 -0.31 10.01 20.77
CA MET A 139 0.93 9.36 20.32
C MET A 139 0.61 7.99 19.72
N SER A 140 1.45 7.51 18.81
CA SER A 140 1.26 6.20 18.19
C SER A 140 1.28 5.05 19.22
N THR A 141 1.95 5.22 20.33
CA THR A 141 2.02 4.26 21.45
C THR A 141 0.72 4.17 22.26
N GLU A 142 -0.18 5.14 22.16
CA GLU A 142 -1.46 5.17 22.86
C GLU A 142 -2.59 4.50 22.06
N LEU A 143 -2.30 4.00 20.85
CA LEU A 143 -3.29 3.45 19.95
C LEU A 143 -3.52 1.96 20.18
N SER A 144 -4.78 1.51 20.05
CA SER A 144 -5.07 0.09 19.86
C SER A 144 -4.53 -0.41 18.50
N GLY A 145 -4.36 -1.72 18.35
CA GLY A 145 -3.86 -2.31 17.09
C GLY A 145 -4.71 -1.90 15.86
N GLY A 146 -6.05 -1.92 16.01
CA GLY A 146 -6.97 -1.49 14.95
C GLY A 146 -6.88 0.02 14.67
N MET A 147 -6.70 0.87 15.69
CA MET A 147 -6.46 2.31 15.49
C MET A 147 -5.13 2.55 14.77
N ALA A 148 -4.05 1.90 15.21
CA ALA A 148 -2.73 2.03 14.58
C ALA A 148 -2.78 1.65 13.09
N ARG A 149 -3.53 0.59 12.74
CA ARG A 149 -3.73 0.17 11.35
C ARG A 149 -4.46 1.22 10.53
N ARG A 150 -5.51 1.83 11.09
CA ARG A 150 -6.26 2.91 10.43
C ARG A 150 -5.44 4.19 10.27
N VAL A 151 -4.61 4.55 11.24
CA VAL A 151 -3.65 5.67 11.09
C VAL A 151 -2.62 5.38 9.99
N ALA A 152 -2.08 4.16 9.94
CA ALA A 152 -1.15 3.77 8.89
C ALA A 152 -1.81 3.78 7.50
N LEU A 153 -3.10 3.46 7.42
CA LEU A 153 -3.89 3.59 6.19
C LEU A 153 -4.06 5.07 5.79
N ALA A 154 -4.41 5.95 6.75
CA ALA A 154 -4.48 7.40 6.49
C ALA A 154 -3.14 7.96 5.99
N ARG A 155 -2.01 7.50 6.54
CA ARG A 155 -0.67 7.85 6.06
C ARG A 155 -0.40 7.32 4.65
N ALA A 156 -0.81 6.09 4.34
CA ALA A 156 -0.62 5.49 3.01
C ALA A 156 -1.35 6.28 1.91
N ILE A 157 -2.52 6.86 2.23
CA ILE A 157 -3.31 7.67 1.29
C ILE A 157 -3.03 9.18 1.37
N ALA A 158 -2.02 9.60 2.12
CA ALA A 158 -1.76 11.03 2.40
C ALA A 158 -1.49 11.85 1.13
N LEU A 159 -0.88 11.25 0.11
CA LEU A 159 -0.53 11.90 -1.16
C LEU A 159 -1.51 11.58 -2.31
N ASP A 160 -2.70 11.05 -2.03
CA ASP A 160 -3.67 10.60 -3.04
C ASP A 160 -3.03 9.70 -4.12
N PRO A 161 -2.47 8.54 -3.73
CA PRO A 161 -1.71 7.69 -4.64
C PRO A 161 -2.58 7.02 -5.69
N ASP A 162 -2.01 6.75 -6.89
CA ASP A 162 -2.64 5.96 -7.94
C ASP A 162 -2.70 4.46 -7.60
N ILE A 163 -1.76 3.99 -6.76
CA ILE A 163 -1.64 2.59 -6.32
C ILE A 163 -1.49 2.55 -4.81
N ILE A 164 -2.24 1.66 -4.16
CA ILE A 164 -2.08 1.38 -2.73
C ILE A 164 -1.74 -0.10 -2.57
N MET A 165 -0.60 -0.36 -1.92
CA MET A 165 -0.13 -1.70 -1.63
C MET A 165 -0.36 -2.03 -0.16
N TYR A 166 -0.89 -3.20 0.12
CA TYR A 166 -1.22 -3.67 1.46
C TYR A 166 -0.49 -4.98 1.75
N ASP A 167 0.39 -4.96 2.74
CA ASP A 167 1.14 -6.13 3.17
C ASP A 167 0.51 -6.72 4.43
N GLU A 168 -0.23 -7.81 4.30
CA GLU A 168 -0.97 -8.51 5.36
C GLU A 168 -1.80 -7.54 6.24
N PRO A 169 -2.75 -6.78 5.64
CA PRO A 169 -3.46 -5.71 6.36
C PRO A 169 -4.33 -6.20 7.51
N PHE A 170 -4.70 -7.48 7.52
CA PHE A 170 -5.60 -8.09 8.50
C PHE A 170 -4.87 -8.81 9.64
N ALA A 171 -3.57 -9.08 9.48
CA ALA A 171 -2.81 -9.89 10.42
C ALA A 171 -2.91 -9.38 11.87
N GLY A 172 -3.34 -10.26 12.78
CA GLY A 172 -3.43 -9.97 14.22
C GLY A 172 -4.59 -9.06 14.62
N LEU A 173 -5.56 -8.82 13.75
CA LEU A 173 -6.79 -8.10 14.08
C LEU A 173 -7.88 -9.08 14.55
N ASP A 174 -8.75 -8.60 15.45
CA ASP A 174 -10.00 -9.28 15.76
C ASP A 174 -10.99 -9.17 14.57
N PRO A 175 -12.01 -10.03 14.49
CA PRO A 175 -12.94 -10.06 13.35
C PRO A 175 -13.65 -8.73 13.08
N ILE A 176 -13.99 -7.97 14.12
CA ILE A 176 -14.68 -6.68 13.99
C ILE A 176 -13.72 -5.65 13.38
N SER A 177 -12.49 -5.57 13.92
CA SER A 177 -11.47 -4.67 13.38
C SER A 177 -11.08 -5.03 11.95
N MET A 178 -11.06 -6.31 11.61
CA MET A 178 -10.80 -6.81 10.26
C MET A 178 -11.88 -6.34 9.28
N ALA A 179 -13.16 -6.55 9.60
CA ALA A 179 -14.28 -6.08 8.77
C ALA A 179 -14.20 -4.58 8.51
N VAL A 180 -13.88 -3.77 9.53
CA VAL A 180 -13.69 -2.31 9.39
C VAL A 180 -12.57 -1.98 8.41
N ILE A 181 -11.45 -2.71 8.43
CA ILE A 181 -10.34 -2.47 7.49
C ILE A 181 -10.73 -2.88 6.07
N CYS A 182 -11.45 -4.00 5.87
CA CYS A 182 -11.96 -4.40 4.56
C CYS A 182 -12.86 -3.32 3.96
N ASP A 183 -13.84 -2.82 4.72
CA ASP A 183 -14.75 -1.75 4.30
C ASP A 183 -14.00 -0.46 3.97
N LEU A 184 -12.99 -0.09 4.78
CA LEU A 184 -12.17 1.08 4.53
C LEU A 184 -11.35 0.93 3.25
N ILE A 185 -10.73 -0.22 3.00
CA ILE A 185 -9.96 -0.49 1.76
C ILE A 185 -10.90 -0.32 0.55
N ARG A 186 -12.10 -0.90 0.59
CA ARG A 186 -13.06 -0.81 -0.51
C ARG A 186 -13.54 0.63 -0.71
N THR A 187 -13.97 1.29 0.36
CA THR A 187 -14.44 2.68 0.32
C THR A 187 -13.38 3.63 -0.21
N LEU A 188 -12.14 3.50 0.23
CA LEU A 188 -11.03 4.34 -0.23
C LEU A 188 -10.67 4.04 -1.68
N ASN A 189 -10.69 2.78 -2.11
CA ASN A 189 -10.47 2.41 -3.51
C ASN A 189 -11.49 3.08 -4.42
N ASP A 190 -12.77 3.00 -4.06
CA ASP A 190 -13.86 3.58 -4.84
C ASP A 190 -13.81 5.12 -4.84
N ALA A 191 -13.53 5.75 -3.68
CA ALA A 191 -13.49 7.20 -3.55
C ALA A 191 -12.28 7.85 -4.22
N LEU A 192 -11.11 7.19 -4.19
CA LEU A 192 -9.87 7.71 -4.79
C LEU A 192 -9.70 7.27 -6.25
N GLY A 193 -10.43 6.24 -6.71
CA GLY A 193 -10.18 5.59 -7.99
C GLY A 193 -8.79 4.92 -8.08
N ALA A 194 -8.15 4.69 -6.92
CA ALA A 194 -6.83 4.08 -6.82
C ALA A 194 -6.89 2.58 -7.13
N THR A 195 -5.77 2.00 -7.51
CA THR A 195 -5.64 0.54 -7.65
C THR A 195 -5.09 -0.04 -6.36
N SER A 196 -5.78 -1.01 -5.79
CA SER A 196 -5.38 -1.68 -4.55
C SER A 196 -4.76 -3.04 -4.84
N ILE A 197 -3.55 -3.29 -4.31
CA ILE A 197 -2.84 -4.57 -4.41
C ILE A 197 -2.63 -5.08 -2.99
N ILE A 198 -3.27 -6.20 -2.67
CA ILE A 198 -3.28 -6.75 -1.31
C ILE A 198 -2.56 -8.09 -1.32
N VAL A 199 -1.63 -8.27 -0.41
CA VAL A 199 -1.07 -9.60 -0.14
C VAL A 199 -1.57 -10.09 1.19
N THR A 200 -2.16 -11.27 1.22
CA THR A 200 -2.74 -11.84 2.43
C THR A 200 -2.70 -13.38 2.39
N HIS A 201 -2.83 -13.98 3.56
CA HIS A 201 -3.10 -15.41 3.72
C HIS A 201 -4.56 -15.67 4.15
N ASP A 202 -5.33 -14.61 4.42
CA ASP A 202 -6.74 -14.69 4.80
C ASP A 202 -7.60 -14.81 3.54
N VAL A 203 -8.06 -16.02 3.28
CA VAL A 203 -8.75 -16.39 2.04
C VAL A 203 -10.18 -15.85 2.03
N GLU A 204 -10.91 -16.03 3.12
CA GLU A 204 -12.33 -15.64 3.23
C GLU A 204 -12.50 -14.13 3.04
N GLU A 205 -11.67 -13.34 3.71
CA GLU A 205 -11.70 -11.88 3.60
C GLU A 205 -11.34 -11.43 2.18
N ALA A 206 -10.30 -12.02 1.56
CA ALA A 206 -9.92 -11.65 0.20
C ALA A 206 -11.08 -11.86 -0.79
N PHE A 207 -11.83 -12.96 -0.67
CA PHE A 207 -13.00 -13.23 -1.51
C PHE A 207 -14.17 -12.27 -1.28
N SER A 208 -14.28 -11.68 -0.10
CA SER A 208 -15.41 -10.82 0.26
C SER A 208 -15.39 -9.45 -0.44
N PHE A 209 -14.20 -8.94 -0.80
CA PHE A 209 -14.08 -7.55 -1.30
C PHE A 209 -13.15 -7.35 -2.50
N ALA A 210 -12.33 -8.36 -2.90
CA ALA A 210 -11.42 -8.22 -4.04
C ALA A 210 -12.17 -8.40 -5.37
N ASP A 211 -11.81 -7.58 -6.37
CA ASP A 211 -12.33 -7.75 -7.74
C ASP A 211 -11.61 -8.89 -8.48
N TYR A 212 -10.34 -9.17 -8.12
CA TYR A 212 -9.48 -10.22 -8.71
C TYR A 212 -8.64 -10.90 -7.64
N ILE A 213 -8.36 -12.18 -7.85
CA ILE A 213 -7.51 -13.01 -7.01
C ILE A 213 -6.49 -13.74 -7.87
#